data_e69da03d4bf5bf77c0d981a916599a19
#
_entry.id   e69da03d4bf5bf77c0d981a916599a19
#
_cell.length_a   1.000
_cell.length_b   1.000
_cell.length_c   1.000
_cell.angle_alpha   90.00
_cell.angle_beta   90.00
_cell.angle_gamma   90.00
#
_symmetry.space_group_name_H-M   'P 1'
#
loop_
_entity.id
_entity.type
_entity.pdbx_description
1 polymer ?
#
loop_
_entity_poly.entity_id
_entity_poly.type
_entity_poly.pdbx_seq_one_letter_code
_entity_poly.pdbx_strand_id
1 'polypeptide(L)'
;MACYVERPRTTCALGGAIAVINALPGVTLVNHTAIGCGGNLSGAISGGAGNMGDGVFAGSHMPSSAVGEKEVVFGGADRLTEEITNALDVIDAELFVVATGCMTEMIGDDVEAAVRKVQNPRKPVISISTPSFKGDAYAGYEIILDAIFNKFIPKAEKKEEKLVNIFGIVPGFDPLFRGDLREIKRLLERLGLKVNTFFTADQTFDNVLNASKASLNILLSPVWGTTVVKNFEEVHGTPYFQTTLPIGALQTARFLRKLSEHIDIDPALLEEVIKTETDEYYEDFIRASDTIANRQWFFYSATVTNSNYAIPLGEFLYKELGWHQEDTFVTDQLKPIKKRALVKAFDETDFGSKLTLDTDTQRISRTLNKTRPRNQGQRYWDNKTPFFLLGSSLDRATAAEVGGVALPVSFPLSSRLITTRGYAGFRGGLALVEDIYSTLLG
;
A
#
# COMPACT_ATOMS: atom_id res chain seq x y z
N MET A 1 -26.60 0.49 -16.55
CA MET A 1 -26.73 -0.57 -15.54
C MET A 1 -25.76 -0.25 -14.43
N ALA A 2 -26.20 -0.25 -13.17
CA ALA A 2 -25.28 -0.14 -12.04
C ALA A 2 -24.29 -1.32 -12.13
N CYS A 3 -23.00 -1.06 -12.15
CA CYS A 3 -21.99 -2.10 -12.22
C CYS A 3 -21.86 -2.69 -10.81
N TYR A 4 -22.46 -3.85 -10.62
CA TYR A 4 -22.31 -4.61 -9.39
C TYR A 4 -20.90 -5.20 -9.33
N VAL A 5 -20.21 -5.00 -8.21
CA VAL A 5 -18.89 -5.58 -7.95
C VAL A 5 -19.04 -6.74 -6.99
N GLU A 6 -18.65 -7.91 -7.42
CA GLU A 6 -18.67 -9.12 -6.60
C GLU A 6 -17.29 -9.33 -5.96
N ARG A 7 -17.27 -9.44 -4.62
CA ARG A 7 -16.06 -9.59 -3.81
C ARG A 7 -15.04 -8.45 -4.03
N PRO A 8 -15.31 -7.26 -3.50
CA PRO A 8 -14.42 -6.12 -3.63
C PRO A 8 -13.06 -6.40 -2.96
N ARG A 9 -11.99 -5.86 -3.56
CA ARG A 9 -10.61 -6.06 -3.11
C ARG A 9 -10.06 -4.86 -2.36
N THR A 10 -10.91 -3.99 -1.89
CA THR A 10 -10.57 -2.80 -1.12
C THR A 10 -11.76 -2.41 -0.25
N THR A 11 -11.55 -1.48 0.67
CA THR A 11 -12.62 -0.82 1.43
C THR A 11 -12.87 0.58 0.87
N CYS A 12 -13.77 1.35 1.50
CA CYS A 12 -14.00 2.76 1.16
C CYS A 12 -12.89 3.67 1.71
N ALA A 13 -12.95 4.96 1.39
CA ALA A 13 -11.97 5.96 1.83
C ALA A 13 -11.82 6.03 3.36
N LEU A 14 -12.91 5.86 4.13
CA LEU A 14 -12.82 5.79 5.60
C LEU A 14 -11.97 4.60 6.06
N GLY A 15 -12.06 3.42 5.40
CA GLY A 15 -11.20 2.29 5.72
C GLY A 15 -9.72 2.56 5.44
N GLY A 16 -9.41 3.25 4.35
CA GLY A 16 -8.06 3.72 4.08
C GLY A 16 -7.55 4.71 5.13
N ALA A 17 -8.42 5.64 5.55
CA ALA A 17 -8.11 6.57 6.64
C ALA A 17 -7.80 5.84 7.94
N ILE A 18 -8.61 4.85 8.32
CA ILE A 18 -8.39 4.00 9.50
C ILE A 18 -7.00 3.34 9.43
N ALA A 19 -6.67 2.70 8.31
CA ALA A 19 -5.41 2.00 8.15
C ALA A 19 -4.18 2.93 8.26
N VAL A 20 -4.25 4.09 7.63
CA VAL A 20 -3.16 5.09 7.64
C VAL A 20 -2.97 5.68 9.03
N ILE A 21 -4.05 6.14 9.68
CA ILE A 21 -3.97 6.79 10.99
C ILE A 21 -3.46 5.80 12.04
N ASN A 22 -3.94 4.56 12.02
CA ASN A 22 -3.46 3.52 12.95
C ASN A 22 -2.00 3.12 12.71
N ALA A 23 -1.44 3.38 11.52
CA ALA A 23 -0.04 3.13 11.24
C ALA A 23 0.87 4.32 11.56
N LEU A 24 0.33 5.53 11.74
CA LEU A 24 1.10 6.73 12.10
C LEU A 24 1.37 6.77 13.61
N PRO A 25 2.61 6.98 14.04
CA PRO A 25 2.94 7.08 15.46
C PRO A 25 2.35 8.35 16.08
N GLY A 26 1.80 8.24 17.28
CA GLY A 26 1.26 9.37 18.05
C GLY A 26 -0.03 9.97 17.51
N VAL A 27 -0.65 9.37 16.48
CA VAL A 27 -1.90 9.84 15.88
C VAL A 27 -3.06 8.92 16.27
N THR A 28 -4.16 9.49 16.69
CA THR A 28 -5.37 8.75 17.06
C THR A 28 -6.56 9.18 16.20
N LEU A 29 -7.30 8.19 15.73
CA LEU A 29 -8.53 8.38 14.98
C LEU A 29 -9.72 8.56 15.93
N VAL A 30 -10.56 9.56 15.66
CA VAL A 30 -11.93 9.67 16.20
C VAL A 30 -12.90 9.48 15.05
N ASN A 31 -13.65 8.38 15.06
CA ASN A 31 -14.60 8.06 14.00
C ASN A 31 -15.92 8.82 14.20
N HIS A 32 -16.26 9.72 13.26
CA HIS A 32 -17.59 10.30 13.20
C HIS A 32 -18.41 9.61 12.12
N THR A 33 -19.10 8.54 12.50
CA THR A 33 -19.74 7.65 11.53
C THR A 33 -20.86 6.81 12.18
N ALA A 34 -21.60 6.09 11.33
CA ALA A 34 -22.59 5.11 11.78
C ALA A 34 -21.94 4.01 12.64
N ILE A 35 -22.69 3.50 13.60
CA ILE A 35 -22.27 2.56 14.64
C ILE A 35 -21.52 1.32 14.08
N GLY A 36 -21.87 0.84 12.89
CA GLY A 36 -21.25 -0.36 12.30
C GLY A 36 -19.99 -0.10 11.47
N CYS A 37 -19.75 1.13 11.01
CA CYS A 37 -18.66 1.39 10.03
C CYS A 37 -17.28 1.17 10.64
N GLY A 38 -16.99 1.72 11.82
CA GLY A 38 -15.67 1.60 12.45
C GLY A 38 -15.25 0.15 12.68
N GLY A 39 -16.11 -0.63 13.35
CA GLY A 39 -15.82 -2.02 13.67
C GLY A 39 -15.71 -2.94 12.44
N ASN A 40 -16.62 -2.79 11.46
CA ASN A 40 -16.60 -3.60 10.24
C ASN A 40 -15.38 -3.29 9.37
N LEU A 41 -15.00 -2.01 9.20
CA LEU A 41 -13.84 -1.63 8.42
C LEU A 41 -12.55 -2.08 9.08
N SER A 42 -12.43 -1.92 10.40
CA SER A 42 -11.28 -2.41 11.15
C SER A 42 -11.15 -3.93 11.05
N GLY A 43 -12.24 -4.66 11.19
CA GLY A 43 -12.27 -6.11 11.01
C GLY A 43 -11.86 -6.55 9.60
N ALA A 44 -12.31 -5.83 8.57
CA ALA A 44 -11.94 -6.10 7.17
C ALA A 44 -10.45 -5.84 6.91
N ILE A 45 -9.90 -4.73 7.44
CA ILE A 45 -8.48 -4.41 7.32
C ILE A 45 -7.66 -5.46 8.06
N SER A 46 -8.00 -5.75 9.30
CA SER A 46 -7.33 -6.75 10.13
C SER A 46 -7.32 -8.13 9.47
N GLY A 47 -8.46 -8.59 8.96
CA GLY A 47 -8.57 -9.87 8.26
C GLY A 47 -7.90 -9.91 6.88
N GLY A 48 -7.72 -8.78 6.23
CA GLY A 48 -7.18 -8.66 4.87
C GLY A 48 -5.72 -8.21 4.77
N ALA A 49 -5.12 -7.69 5.84
CA ALA A 49 -3.75 -7.16 5.83
C ALA A 49 -2.65 -8.21 6.04
N GLY A 50 -2.99 -9.47 6.14
CA GLY A 50 -2.00 -10.56 6.30
C GLY A 50 -1.50 -10.76 7.73
N ASN A 51 -1.96 -10.02 8.70
CA ASN A 51 -1.46 -10.12 10.07
C ASN A 51 -2.53 -10.18 11.16
N MET A 52 -3.80 -10.10 10.77
CA MET A 52 -4.94 -10.16 11.70
C MET A 52 -4.88 -9.10 12.83
N GLY A 53 -3.94 -8.18 12.79
CA GLY A 53 -3.54 -7.42 13.94
C GLY A 53 -3.23 -5.95 13.71
N ASP A 54 -3.65 -5.36 12.61
CA ASP A 54 -3.46 -3.92 12.46
C ASP A 54 -4.44 -3.12 13.33
N GLY A 55 -4.62 -3.57 14.53
CA GLY A 55 -5.23 -2.63 15.36
C GLY A 55 -5.95 -3.13 16.60
N VAL A 56 -6.96 -3.96 16.48
CA VAL A 56 -7.87 -4.20 17.62
C VAL A 56 -7.18 -4.86 18.79
N PHE A 57 -6.29 -5.83 18.55
CA PHE A 57 -5.54 -6.50 19.60
C PHE A 57 -4.15 -5.90 19.85
N ALA A 58 -3.65 -5.05 18.96
CA ALA A 58 -2.38 -4.36 19.12
C ALA A 58 -2.49 -2.99 19.83
N GLY A 59 -3.65 -2.68 20.41
CA GLY A 59 -3.85 -1.48 21.20
C GLY A 59 -4.24 -0.23 20.42
N SER A 60 -4.68 -0.36 19.17
CA SER A 60 -5.23 0.80 18.47
C SER A 60 -6.57 1.20 19.09
N HIS A 61 -6.67 2.47 19.43
CA HIS A 61 -7.89 3.07 19.94
C HIS A 61 -8.68 3.68 18.79
N MET A 62 -9.96 3.35 18.71
CA MET A 62 -10.87 3.92 17.71
C MET A 62 -12.15 4.42 18.35
N PRO A 63 -12.09 5.50 19.11
CA PRO A 63 -13.30 6.13 19.62
C PRO A 63 -14.24 6.49 18.49
N SER A 64 -15.53 6.31 18.71
CA SER A 64 -16.54 6.52 17.67
C SER A 64 -17.78 7.19 18.24
N SER A 65 -18.25 8.24 17.58
CA SER A 65 -19.53 8.88 17.92
C SER A 65 -20.73 7.92 17.79
N ALA A 66 -20.55 6.81 17.06
CA ALA A 66 -21.53 5.74 16.92
C ALA A 66 -22.94 6.28 16.56
N VAL A 67 -23.02 7.10 15.52
CA VAL A 67 -24.24 7.77 15.05
C VAL A 67 -25.33 6.74 14.77
N GLY A 68 -26.48 6.93 15.38
CA GLY A 68 -27.69 6.12 15.23
C GLY A 68 -28.87 6.92 14.68
N GLU A 69 -30.07 6.38 14.83
CA GLU A 69 -31.30 6.99 14.31
C GLU A 69 -31.57 8.39 14.86
N LYS A 70 -31.28 8.60 16.15
CA LYS A 70 -31.46 9.91 16.82
C LYS A 70 -30.60 10.99 16.16
N GLU A 71 -29.34 10.69 15.97
CA GLU A 71 -28.37 11.63 15.37
C GLU A 71 -28.66 11.86 13.88
N VAL A 72 -29.20 10.88 13.18
CA VAL A 72 -29.64 11.06 11.76
C VAL A 72 -30.77 12.08 11.66
N VAL A 73 -31.66 12.14 12.64
CA VAL A 73 -32.81 13.06 12.64
C VAL A 73 -32.46 14.44 13.20
N PHE A 74 -31.67 14.49 14.27
CA PHE A 74 -31.42 15.72 15.03
C PHE A 74 -29.98 16.27 14.88
N GLY A 75 -29.11 15.60 14.14
CA GLY A 75 -27.70 15.93 14.00
C GLY A 75 -26.82 15.23 15.04
N GLY A 76 -25.58 14.91 14.65
CA GLY A 76 -24.60 14.20 15.46
C GLY A 76 -23.47 15.06 16.05
N ALA A 77 -23.49 16.39 15.83
CA ALA A 77 -22.38 17.28 16.22
C ALA A 77 -22.14 17.35 17.73
N ASP A 78 -23.22 17.30 18.56
CA ASP A 78 -23.08 17.30 20.01
C ASP A 78 -22.49 15.96 20.51
N ARG A 79 -22.92 14.84 19.91
CA ARG A 79 -22.37 13.52 20.18
C ARG A 79 -20.88 13.45 19.82
N LEU A 80 -20.49 14.07 18.68
CA LEU A 80 -19.10 14.17 18.29
C LEU A 80 -18.28 15.01 19.28
N THR A 81 -18.83 16.13 19.74
CA THR A 81 -18.16 16.99 20.74
C THR A 81 -17.89 16.24 22.03
N GLU A 82 -18.87 15.46 22.54
CA GLU A 82 -18.72 14.59 23.69
C GLU A 82 -17.62 13.55 23.47
N GLU A 83 -17.65 12.87 22.31
CA GLU A 83 -16.69 11.81 21.99
C GLU A 83 -15.25 12.34 21.88
N ILE A 84 -15.04 13.50 21.23
CA ILE A 84 -13.71 14.11 21.17
C ILE A 84 -13.23 14.47 22.58
N THR A 85 -14.08 15.04 23.43
CA THR A 85 -13.73 15.40 24.79
C THR A 85 -13.29 14.17 25.59
N ASN A 86 -14.05 13.10 25.53
CA ASN A 86 -13.73 11.84 26.20
C ASN A 86 -12.42 11.23 25.66
N ALA A 87 -12.21 11.26 24.35
CA ALA A 87 -10.98 10.76 23.73
C ALA A 87 -9.74 11.55 24.17
N LEU A 88 -9.84 12.87 24.27
CA LEU A 88 -8.75 13.75 24.75
C LEU A 88 -8.37 13.46 26.21
N ASP A 89 -9.34 13.08 27.04
CA ASP A 89 -9.13 12.80 28.46
C ASP A 89 -8.50 11.41 28.69
N VAL A 90 -8.87 10.42 27.88
CA VAL A 90 -8.52 9.02 28.11
C VAL A 90 -7.33 8.55 27.28
N ILE A 91 -7.15 9.10 26.06
CA ILE A 91 -6.15 8.62 25.11
C ILE A 91 -4.92 9.54 25.14
N ASP A 92 -3.74 8.92 25.26
CA ASP A 92 -2.47 9.61 25.13
C ASP A 92 -2.03 9.58 23.65
N ALA A 93 -2.27 10.70 22.96
CA ALA A 93 -1.87 10.90 21.55
C ALA A 93 -1.46 12.35 21.33
N GLU A 94 -0.62 12.56 20.33
CA GLU A 94 -0.06 13.87 19.97
C GLU A 94 -0.91 14.60 18.93
N LEU A 95 -1.72 13.85 18.15
CA LEU A 95 -2.67 14.40 17.17
C LEU A 95 -3.94 13.54 17.15
N PHE A 96 -5.09 14.20 17.22
CA PHE A 96 -6.40 13.57 17.05
C PHE A 96 -6.98 13.93 15.70
N VAL A 97 -7.39 12.93 14.93
CA VAL A 97 -7.96 13.09 13.60
C VAL A 97 -9.40 12.62 13.62
N VAL A 98 -10.34 13.54 13.46
CA VAL A 98 -11.76 13.21 13.28
C VAL A 98 -11.99 12.86 11.82
N ALA A 99 -12.29 11.58 11.52
CA ALA A 99 -12.63 11.14 10.19
C ALA A 99 -14.14 10.88 10.07
N THR A 100 -14.76 11.47 9.03
CA THR A 100 -16.21 11.37 8.83
C THR A 100 -16.58 10.22 7.90
N GLY A 101 -17.70 9.57 8.19
CA GLY A 101 -18.30 8.56 7.33
C GLY A 101 -19.40 9.11 6.41
N CYS A 102 -19.99 8.23 5.58
CA CYS A 102 -21.01 8.62 4.61
C CYS A 102 -22.24 9.23 5.27
N MET A 103 -22.70 8.65 6.38
CA MET A 103 -23.94 9.05 7.04
C MET A 103 -23.82 10.49 7.60
N THR A 104 -22.73 10.78 8.31
CA THR A 104 -22.49 12.08 8.93
C THR A 104 -22.27 13.19 7.90
N GLU A 105 -21.65 12.88 6.77
CA GLU A 105 -21.54 13.79 5.64
C GLU A 105 -22.91 14.06 4.98
N MET A 106 -23.78 13.05 4.89
CA MET A 106 -25.11 13.21 4.26
C MET A 106 -26.08 13.98 5.14
N ILE A 107 -26.02 13.87 6.46
CA ILE A 107 -26.84 14.65 7.39
C ILE A 107 -26.31 16.10 7.55
N GLY A 108 -25.07 16.34 7.11
CA GLY A 108 -24.50 17.69 7.12
C GLY A 108 -24.06 18.18 8.49
N ASP A 109 -23.55 17.30 9.34
CA ASP A 109 -23.01 17.67 10.66
C ASP A 109 -21.88 18.70 10.53
N ASP A 110 -21.92 19.76 11.34
CA ASP A 110 -20.84 20.76 11.41
C ASP A 110 -19.69 20.23 12.29
N VAL A 111 -18.89 19.35 11.67
CA VAL A 111 -17.72 18.71 12.31
C VAL A 111 -16.67 19.74 12.71
N GLU A 112 -16.47 20.77 11.88
CA GLU A 112 -15.50 21.82 12.19
C GLU A 112 -15.92 22.64 13.41
N ALA A 113 -17.22 22.92 13.58
CA ALA A 113 -17.72 23.58 14.78
C ALA A 113 -17.53 22.70 16.04
N ALA A 114 -17.77 21.40 15.95
CA ALA A 114 -17.51 20.47 17.03
C ALA A 114 -16.03 20.45 17.42
N VAL A 115 -15.12 20.36 16.44
CA VAL A 115 -13.66 20.41 16.65
C VAL A 115 -13.24 21.76 17.28
N ARG A 116 -13.76 22.90 16.80
CA ARG A 116 -13.44 24.21 17.38
C ARG A 116 -13.85 24.36 18.85
N LYS A 117 -14.95 23.72 19.26
CA LYS A 117 -15.41 23.75 20.68
C LYS A 117 -14.44 23.07 21.65
N VAL A 118 -13.69 22.06 21.17
CA VAL A 118 -12.83 21.20 22.01
C VAL A 118 -11.33 21.43 21.77
N GLN A 119 -10.95 22.52 21.09
CA GLN A 119 -9.54 22.81 20.78
C GLN A 119 -8.66 22.81 22.04
N ASN A 120 -7.60 22.02 22.01
CA ASN A 120 -6.58 21.95 23.02
C ASN A 120 -5.21 22.18 22.39
N PRO A 121 -4.46 23.25 22.74
CA PRO A 121 -3.16 23.53 22.13
C PRO A 121 -2.11 22.44 22.35
N ARG A 122 -2.27 21.64 23.39
CA ARG A 122 -1.33 20.53 23.69
C ARG A 122 -1.69 19.22 22.98
N LYS A 123 -2.95 19.08 22.56
CA LYS A 123 -3.49 17.89 21.88
C LYS A 123 -4.34 18.39 20.69
N PRO A 124 -3.73 18.75 19.56
CA PRO A 124 -4.45 19.28 18.41
C PRO A 124 -5.46 18.25 17.87
N VAL A 125 -6.60 18.78 17.42
CA VAL A 125 -7.66 18.00 16.77
C VAL A 125 -7.90 18.57 15.39
N ILE A 126 -7.88 17.73 14.35
CA ILE A 126 -8.21 18.11 12.97
C ILE A 126 -9.38 17.26 12.46
N SER A 127 -10.17 17.82 11.56
CA SER A 127 -11.28 17.12 10.90
C SER A 127 -10.95 16.82 9.44
N ILE A 128 -11.30 15.62 8.99
CA ILE A 128 -11.04 15.16 7.62
C ILE A 128 -12.26 14.40 7.11
N SER A 129 -12.75 14.81 5.94
CA SER A 129 -13.91 14.18 5.30
C SER A 129 -13.48 12.97 4.46
N THR A 130 -13.97 11.76 4.84
CA THR A 130 -13.57 10.48 4.22
C THR A 130 -14.75 9.57 3.82
N PRO A 131 -15.87 10.09 3.29
CA PRO A 131 -16.99 9.26 2.87
C PRO A 131 -16.65 8.37 1.66
N SER A 132 -17.39 7.27 1.48
CA SER A 132 -17.14 6.29 0.41
C SER A 132 -17.24 6.88 -1.00
N PHE A 133 -18.02 7.92 -1.19
CA PHE A 133 -18.16 8.57 -2.50
C PHE A 133 -16.94 9.42 -2.90
N LYS A 134 -15.94 9.60 -2.02
CA LYS A 134 -14.63 10.19 -2.37
C LYS A 134 -13.68 9.18 -2.99
N GLY A 135 -13.92 7.87 -2.80
CA GLY A 135 -13.13 6.80 -3.40
C GLY A 135 -12.95 5.59 -2.50
N ASP A 136 -12.02 4.74 -2.89
CA ASP A 136 -11.62 3.56 -2.15
C ASP A 136 -10.57 3.85 -1.06
N ALA A 137 -10.02 2.81 -0.46
CA ALA A 137 -9.01 2.93 0.60
C ALA A 137 -7.74 3.67 0.17
N TYR A 138 -7.32 3.53 -1.08
CA TYR A 138 -6.16 4.25 -1.60
C TYR A 138 -6.42 5.75 -1.73
N ALA A 139 -7.66 6.14 -2.07
CA ALA A 139 -8.06 7.54 -2.02
C ALA A 139 -8.08 8.06 -0.56
N GLY A 140 -8.51 7.21 0.40
CA GLY A 140 -8.44 7.52 1.82
C GLY A 140 -7.01 7.79 2.29
N TYR A 141 -6.05 7.01 1.86
CA TYR A 141 -4.62 7.24 2.09
C TYR A 141 -4.19 8.64 1.64
N GLU A 142 -4.46 9.02 0.40
CA GLU A 142 -4.09 10.34 -0.11
C GLU A 142 -4.78 11.47 0.67
N ILE A 143 -6.06 11.32 1.00
CA ILE A 143 -6.83 12.33 1.75
C ILE A 143 -6.20 12.58 3.13
N ILE A 144 -5.82 11.53 3.86
CA ILE A 144 -5.22 11.67 5.18
C ILE A 144 -3.81 12.25 5.08
N LEU A 145 -2.98 11.78 4.16
CA LEU A 145 -1.62 12.29 4.01
C LEU A 145 -1.63 13.76 3.56
N ASP A 146 -2.51 14.16 2.65
CA ASP A 146 -2.64 15.56 2.25
C ASP A 146 -3.03 16.45 3.42
N ALA A 147 -3.97 15.99 4.26
CA ALA A 147 -4.39 16.75 5.43
C ALA A 147 -3.28 16.90 6.49
N ILE A 148 -2.53 15.85 6.75
CA ILE A 148 -1.46 15.87 7.75
C ILE A 148 -0.23 16.58 7.19
N PHE A 149 0.30 16.14 6.06
CA PHE A 149 1.60 16.59 5.56
C PHE A 149 1.55 17.92 4.80
N ASN A 150 0.41 18.34 4.26
CA ASN A 150 0.31 19.57 3.49
C ASN A 150 -0.47 20.69 4.20
N LYS A 151 -1.27 20.36 5.23
CA LYS A 151 -2.09 21.36 5.92
C LYS A 151 -1.80 21.46 7.41
N PHE A 152 -1.41 20.37 8.07
CA PHE A 152 -1.22 20.36 9.53
C PHE A 152 0.23 20.60 9.93
N ILE A 153 1.23 19.94 9.32
CA ILE A 153 2.63 20.12 9.73
C ILE A 153 3.16 21.53 9.40
N PRO A 154 4.06 22.06 10.23
CA PRO A 154 4.63 23.38 9.97
C PRO A 154 5.60 23.35 8.78
N LYS A 155 5.73 24.48 8.11
CA LYS A 155 6.75 24.68 7.09
C LYS A 155 8.11 24.79 7.75
N ALA A 156 9.11 24.03 7.26
CA ALA A 156 10.46 24.11 7.79
C ALA A 156 11.18 25.40 7.32
N GLU A 157 11.91 26.03 8.23
CA GLU A 157 12.79 27.18 7.90
C GLU A 157 14.01 26.76 7.10
N LYS A 158 14.54 25.56 7.37
CA LYS A 158 15.73 25.00 6.73
C LYS A 158 15.53 23.54 6.39
N LYS A 159 15.99 23.14 5.20
CA LYS A 159 16.05 21.75 4.77
C LYS A 159 17.26 21.02 5.36
N GLU A 160 17.10 19.73 5.57
CA GLU A 160 18.16 18.79 5.94
C GLU A 160 18.58 18.01 4.69
N GLU A 161 19.79 18.26 4.19
CA GLU A 161 20.25 17.84 2.86
C GLU A 161 20.18 16.33 2.59
N LYS A 162 20.36 15.51 3.62
CA LYS A 162 20.32 14.03 3.49
C LYS A 162 19.08 13.37 4.07
N LEU A 163 18.06 14.16 4.42
CA LEU A 163 16.79 13.64 4.91
C LEU A 163 15.82 13.44 3.73
N VAL A 164 15.26 12.24 3.64
CA VAL A 164 14.26 11.89 2.62
C VAL A 164 12.99 11.32 3.27
N ASN A 165 11.85 11.58 2.64
CA ASN A 165 10.56 11.00 3.01
C ASN A 165 10.18 9.92 2.01
N ILE A 166 9.58 8.82 2.48
CA ILE A 166 9.04 7.75 1.64
C ILE A 166 7.51 7.83 1.63
N PHE A 167 6.95 7.91 0.43
CA PHE A 167 5.50 7.88 0.16
C PHE A 167 5.15 6.80 -0.87
N GLY A 168 3.85 6.49 -1.01
CA GLY A 168 3.31 5.64 -2.06
C GLY A 168 2.94 4.23 -1.60
N ILE A 169 3.48 3.75 -0.49
CA ILE A 169 3.11 2.46 0.11
C ILE A 169 1.94 2.68 1.07
N VAL A 170 0.87 1.91 0.91
CA VAL A 170 -0.41 2.11 1.62
C VAL A 170 -0.57 1.10 2.76
N PRO A 171 -0.44 1.53 4.03
CA PRO A 171 -0.56 0.62 5.17
C PRO A 171 -1.85 -0.21 5.12
N GLY A 172 -1.76 -1.49 5.47
CA GLY A 172 -2.86 -2.43 5.49
C GLY A 172 -3.34 -2.91 4.12
N PHE A 173 -3.34 -2.05 3.08
CA PHE A 173 -3.74 -2.38 1.71
C PHE A 173 -2.58 -2.82 0.82
N ASP A 174 -1.36 -2.44 1.17
CA ASP A 174 -0.12 -3.08 0.74
C ASP A 174 0.35 -3.97 1.90
N PRO A 175 -0.02 -5.27 1.95
CA PRO A 175 0.15 -6.09 3.16
C PRO A 175 1.61 -6.26 3.60
N LEU A 176 2.54 -6.06 2.69
CA LEU A 176 3.99 -6.21 2.91
C LEU A 176 4.67 -4.91 3.35
N PHE A 177 3.91 -3.83 3.54
CA PHE A 177 4.43 -2.46 3.73
C PHE A 177 5.53 -2.32 4.79
N ARG A 178 5.44 -3.04 5.93
CA ARG A 178 6.44 -2.95 6.99
C ARG A 178 7.79 -3.50 6.56
N GLY A 179 7.80 -4.63 5.89
CA GLY A 179 9.01 -5.25 5.37
C GLY A 179 9.61 -4.45 4.22
N ASP A 180 8.76 -3.97 3.32
CA ASP A 180 9.15 -3.15 2.18
C ASP A 180 9.80 -1.84 2.65
N LEU A 181 9.16 -1.11 3.57
CA LEU A 181 9.69 0.14 4.11
C LEU A 181 11.01 -0.06 4.87
N ARG A 182 11.14 -1.14 5.66
CA ARG A 182 12.38 -1.45 6.38
C ARG A 182 13.55 -1.72 5.44
N GLU A 183 13.32 -2.46 4.36
CA GLU A 183 14.38 -2.77 3.40
C GLU A 183 14.78 -1.52 2.60
N ILE A 184 13.83 -0.73 2.13
CA ILE A 184 14.11 0.55 1.46
C ILE A 184 14.91 1.47 2.40
N LYS A 185 14.47 1.61 3.66
CA LYS A 185 15.20 2.40 4.66
C LYS A 185 16.62 1.89 4.84
N ARG A 186 16.81 0.59 5.03
CA ARG A 186 18.12 -0.03 5.18
C ARG A 186 19.08 0.32 4.03
N LEU A 187 18.59 0.20 2.79
CA LEU A 187 19.40 0.50 1.59
C LEU A 187 19.77 1.98 1.52
N LEU A 188 18.83 2.87 1.78
CA LEU A 188 19.07 4.31 1.74
C LEU A 188 20.00 4.78 2.87
N GLU A 189 19.90 4.20 4.06
CA GLU A 189 20.81 4.47 5.18
C GLU A 189 22.24 4.00 4.88
N ARG A 190 22.45 2.90 4.15
CA ARG A 190 23.77 2.49 3.65
C ARG A 190 24.40 3.50 2.69
N LEU A 191 23.58 4.30 2.02
CA LEU A 191 24.03 5.40 1.16
C LEU A 191 24.21 6.73 1.93
N GLY A 192 24.11 6.69 3.27
CA GLY A 192 24.30 7.86 4.13
C GLY A 192 23.09 8.79 4.20
N LEU A 193 21.92 8.35 3.77
CA LEU A 193 20.69 9.13 3.87
C LEU A 193 19.99 8.87 5.22
N LYS A 194 19.25 9.87 5.71
CA LYS A 194 18.27 9.71 6.78
C LYS A 194 16.89 9.53 6.19
N VAL A 195 16.09 8.63 6.74
CA VAL A 195 14.84 8.20 6.09
C VAL A 195 13.65 8.26 7.02
N ASN A 196 12.66 9.05 6.65
CA ASN A 196 11.32 9.00 7.25
C ASN A 196 10.46 8.01 6.47
N THR A 197 10.08 6.91 7.10
CA THR A 197 9.15 5.93 6.55
C THR A 197 7.73 6.11 7.06
N PHE A 198 7.56 6.84 8.15
CA PHE A 198 6.33 7.17 8.87
C PHE A 198 5.58 5.98 9.49
N PHE A 199 5.60 4.79 8.87
CA PHE A 199 4.76 3.64 9.22
C PHE A 199 5.52 2.47 9.83
N THR A 200 6.79 2.64 10.18
CA THR A 200 7.60 1.62 10.84
C THR A 200 7.78 1.93 12.34
N ALA A 201 8.01 0.90 13.14
CA ALA A 201 8.02 0.99 14.61
C ALA A 201 9.14 1.87 15.20
N ASP A 202 10.15 2.20 14.41
CA ASP A 202 11.26 3.09 14.76
C ASP A 202 10.97 4.57 14.47
N GLN A 203 9.80 4.88 13.93
CA GLN A 203 9.34 6.24 13.69
C GLN A 203 8.56 6.78 14.89
N THR A 204 8.61 8.09 15.07
CA THR A 204 7.88 8.83 16.10
C THR A 204 7.05 9.95 15.45
N PHE A 205 6.19 10.59 16.21
CA PHE A 205 5.44 11.75 15.73
C PHE A 205 6.34 12.91 15.31
N ASP A 206 7.53 13.02 15.91
CA ASP A 206 8.55 14.00 15.48
C ASP A 206 8.97 13.79 14.02
N ASN A 207 9.03 12.55 13.51
CA ASN A 207 9.31 12.30 12.11
C ASN A 207 8.19 12.89 11.21
N VAL A 208 6.93 12.81 11.66
CA VAL A 208 5.79 13.41 10.95
C VAL A 208 5.91 14.93 10.97
N LEU A 209 6.11 15.56 12.14
CA LEU A 209 6.23 17.01 12.27
C LEU A 209 7.42 17.58 11.49
N ASN A 210 8.53 16.85 11.45
CA ASN A 210 9.76 17.27 10.77
C ASN A 210 9.82 16.84 9.29
N ALA A 211 8.76 16.23 8.73
CA ALA A 211 8.73 15.79 7.35
C ALA A 211 9.02 16.93 6.35
N SER A 212 8.59 18.17 6.68
CA SER A 212 8.86 19.36 5.86
C SER A 212 10.34 19.74 5.77
N LYS A 213 11.21 19.21 6.66
CA LYS A 213 12.67 19.42 6.61
C LYS A 213 13.36 18.55 5.54
N ALA A 214 12.69 17.53 5.00
CA ALA A 214 13.28 16.67 3.98
C ALA A 214 13.70 17.46 2.74
N SER A 215 14.80 17.03 2.13
CA SER A 215 15.33 17.58 0.87
C SER A 215 14.71 16.91 -0.36
N LEU A 216 14.18 15.69 -0.20
CA LEU A 216 13.55 14.95 -1.28
C LEU A 216 12.41 14.06 -0.75
N ASN A 217 11.31 13.99 -1.49
CA ASN A 217 10.26 13.00 -1.31
C ASN A 217 10.46 11.87 -2.34
N ILE A 218 10.52 10.63 -1.90
CA ILE A 218 10.58 9.44 -2.76
C ILE A 218 9.18 8.83 -2.79
N LEU A 219 8.56 8.78 -3.97
CA LEU A 219 7.24 8.21 -4.19
C LEU A 219 7.37 6.83 -4.84
N LEU A 220 7.12 5.76 -4.06
CA LEU A 220 7.21 4.36 -4.48
C LEU A 220 5.87 3.85 -5.02
N SER A 221 5.27 4.60 -5.93
CA SER A 221 3.99 4.24 -6.55
C SER A 221 3.85 4.91 -7.91
N PRO A 222 3.32 4.22 -8.93
CA PRO A 222 3.03 4.84 -10.21
C PRO A 222 1.84 5.82 -10.15
N VAL A 223 0.96 5.70 -9.12
CA VAL A 223 -0.29 6.47 -9.07
C VAL A 223 -0.67 7.00 -7.69
N TRP A 224 -0.45 6.24 -6.59
CA TRP A 224 -0.93 6.62 -5.27
C TRP A 224 0.11 7.48 -4.52
N GLY A 225 -0.34 8.57 -3.94
CA GLY A 225 0.53 9.56 -3.31
C GLY A 225 1.00 10.69 -4.25
N THR A 226 0.74 10.61 -5.55
CA THR A 226 1.16 11.64 -6.52
C THR A 226 0.60 13.03 -6.18
N THR A 227 -0.67 13.11 -5.78
CA THR A 227 -1.29 14.37 -5.36
C THR A 227 -0.64 14.90 -4.08
N VAL A 228 -0.34 14.01 -3.14
CA VAL A 228 0.29 14.37 -1.86
C VAL A 228 1.66 15.01 -2.08
N VAL A 229 2.54 14.35 -2.87
CA VAL A 229 3.91 14.86 -3.07
C VAL A 229 3.96 16.13 -3.92
N LYS A 230 3.02 16.31 -4.86
CA LYS A 230 2.90 17.55 -5.62
C LYS A 230 2.48 18.73 -4.73
N ASN A 231 1.44 18.54 -3.92
CA ASN A 231 1.01 19.54 -2.95
C ASN A 231 2.12 19.82 -1.92
N PHE A 232 2.88 18.78 -1.52
CA PHE A 232 4.00 18.92 -0.61
C PHE A 232 5.12 19.78 -1.22
N GLU A 233 5.43 19.62 -2.50
CA GLU A 233 6.38 20.45 -3.21
C GLU A 233 5.89 21.91 -3.29
N GLU A 234 4.61 22.14 -3.60
CA GLU A 234 4.00 23.47 -3.65
C GLU A 234 4.02 24.17 -2.27
N VAL A 235 3.69 23.46 -1.19
CA VAL A 235 3.58 24.02 0.16
C VAL A 235 4.95 24.15 0.81
N HIS A 236 5.78 23.12 0.75
CA HIS A 236 7.04 23.03 1.50
C HIS A 236 8.29 23.23 0.66
N GLY A 237 8.18 23.23 -0.69
CA GLY A 237 9.32 23.38 -1.59
C GLY A 237 10.24 22.14 -1.61
N THR A 238 9.76 20.96 -1.21
CA THR A 238 10.54 19.72 -1.28
C THR A 238 10.21 19.00 -2.59
N PRO A 239 11.17 18.83 -3.51
CA PRO A 239 10.96 18.11 -4.76
C PRO A 239 10.64 16.62 -4.50
N TYR A 240 10.14 15.93 -5.54
CA TYR A 240 9.90 14.50 -5.43
C TYR A 240 10.49 13.72 -6.61
N PHE A 241 10.92 12.48 -6.29
CA PHE A 241 11.31 11.45 -7.25
C PHE A 241 10.27 10.34 -7.23
N GLN A 242 9.60 10.09 -8.36
CA GLN A 242 8.57 9.06 -8.50
C GLN A 242 9.10 7.84 -9.24
N THR A 243 8.85 6.66 -8.67
CA THR A 243 9.20 5.36 -9.25
C THR A 243 8.24 4.27 -8.77
N THR A 244 8.38 3.04 -9.29
CA THR A 244 7.71 1.85 -8.76
C THR A 244 8.50 1.27 -7.58
N LEU A 245 7.85 0.44 -6.75
CA LEU A 245 8.52 -0.31 -5.69
C LEU A 245 9.61 -1.20 -6.30
N PRO A 246 10.90 -1.07 -5.96
CA PRO A 246 11.95 -1.91 -6.54
C PRO A 246 11.93 -3.31 -5.90
N ILE A 247 11.84 -4.37 -6.71
CA ILE A 247 11.86 -5.78 -6.28
C ILE A 247 13.01 -6.50 -6.98
N GLY A 248 13.87 -7.20 -6.22
CA GLY A 248 15.01 -7.94 -6.76
C GLY A 248 16.19 -7.08 -7.17
N ALA A 249 17.25 -7.70 -7.68
CA ALA A 249 18.52 -7.06 -7.92
C ALA A 249 18.46 -6.01 -9.03
N LEU A 250 17.84 -6.32 -10.17
CA LEU A 250 17.82 -5.42 -11.33
C LEU A 250 17.03 -4.14 -11.07
N GLN A 251 15.82 -4.26 -10.50
CA GLN A 251 15.00 -3.09 -10.22
C GLN A 251 15.61 -2.22 -9.12
N THR A 252 16.20 -2.85 -8.09
CA THR A 252 16.80 -2.13 -6.96
C THR A 252 18.05 -1.38 -7.38
N ALA A 253 18.95 -1.99 -8.14
CA ALA A 253 20.12 -1.30 -8.67
C ALA A 253 19.73 -0.10 -9.56
N ARG A 254 18.71 -0.27 -10.43
CA ARG A 254 18.17 0.82 -11.26
C ARG A 254 17.56 1.94 -10.41
N PHE A 255 16.81 1.59 -9.37
CA PHE A 255 16.23 2.55 -8.43
C PHE A 255 17.31 3.40 -7.75
N LEU A 256 18.35 2.76 -7.19
CA LEU A 256 19.42 3.47 -6.48
C LEU A 256 20.21 4.40 -7.40
N ARG A 257 20.52 3.98 -8.64
CA ARG A 257 21.20 4.85 -9.63
C ARG A 257 20.33 6.03 -10.04
N LYS A 258 19.02 5.82 -10.30
CA LYS A 258 18.11 6.93 -10.61
C LYS A 258 17.93 7.88 -9.43
N LEU A 259 17.92 7.37 -8.20
CA LEU A 259 17.82 8.21 -7.01
C LEU A 259 19.02 9.18 -6.89
N SER A 260 20.25 8.75 -7.23
CA SER A 260 21.44 9.60 -7.19
C SER A 260 21.41 10.76 -8.19
N GLU A 261 20.51 10.76 -9.15
CA GLU A 261 20.26 11.91 -10.04
C GLU A 261 19.43 13.02 -9.36
N HIS A 262 18.80 12.73 -8.21
CA HIS A 262 17.90 13.63 -7.50
C HIS A 262 18.41 14.09 -6.14
N ILE A 263 19.36 13.36 -5.54
CA ILE A 263 19.98 13.69 -4.25
C ILE A 263 21.46 13.32 -4.28
N ASP A 264 22.28 14.15 -3.63
CA ASP A 264 23.73 13.94 -3.59
C ASP A 264 24.09 12.67 -2.82
N ILE A 265 24.65 11.69 -3.53
CA ILE A 265 25.17 10.42 -3.00
C ILE A 265 26.58 10.24 -3.59
N ASP A 266 27.53 9.86 -2.76
CA ASP A 266 28.89 9.54 -3.23
C ASP A 266 28.83 8.41 -4.30
N PRO A 267 29.28 8.67 -5.54
CA PRO A 267 29.21 7.67 -6.60
C PRO A 267 30.00 6.38 -6.30
N ALA A 268 31.12 6.48 -5.57
CA ALA A 268 31.90 5.31 -5.19
C ALA A 268 31.16 4.45 -4.18
N LEU A 269 30.55 5.07 -3.16
CA LEU A 269 29.71 4.39 -2.17
C LEU A 269 28.47 3.78 -2.83
N LEU A 270 27.83 4.48 -3.76
CA LEU A 270 26.66 3.97 -4.50
C LEU A 270 26.97 2.65 -5.23
N GLU A 271 28.03 2.64 -6.03
CA GLU A 271 28.40 1.44 -6.80
C GLU A 271 28.95 0.33 -5.90
N GLU A 272 29.63 0.64 -4.81
CA GLU A 272 30.06 -0.33 -3.79
C GLU A 272 28.85 -1.02 -3.14
N VAL A 273 27.85 -0.25 -2.70
CA VAL A 273 26.61 -0.79 -2.11
C VAL A 273 25.85 -1.65 -3.12
N ILE A 274 25.66 -1.16 -4.35
CA ILE A 274 24.97 -1.93 -5.40
C ILE A 274 25.71 -3.24 -5.69
N LYS A 275 27.04 -3.19 -5.83
CA LYS A 275 27.85 -4.38 -6.10
C LYS A 275 27.74 -5.41 -4.97
N THR A 276 27.95 -4.97 -3.74
CA THR A 276 27.92 -5.86 -2.56
C THR A 276 26.54 -6.54 -2.43
N GLU A 277 25.45 -5.76 -2.49
CA GLU A 277 24.09 -6.30 -2.40
C GLU A 277 23.76 -7.23 -3.58
N THR A 278 24.24 -6.92 -4.77
CA THR A 278 24.05 -7.76 -5.96
C THR A 278 24.81 -9.07 -5.85
N ASP A 279 26.04 -9.04 -5.38
CA ASP A 279 26.88 -10.23 -5.20
C ASP A 279 26.25 -11.16 -4.14
N GLU A 280 25.82 -10.62 -2.99
CA GLU A 280 25.10 -11.37 -1.96
C GLU A 280 23.79 -11.97 -2.50
N TYR A 281 23.01 -11.16 -3.24
CA TYR A 281 21.74 -11.61 -3.83
C TYR A 281 21.92 -12.82 -4.76
N TYR A 282 22.88 -12.75 -5.69
CA TYR A 282 23.09 -13.84 -6.63
C TYR A 282 23.80 -15.05 -6.00
N GLU A 283 24.60 -14.87 -4.96
CA GLU A 283 25.14 -15.99 -4.20
C GLU A 283 24.02 -16.83 -3.56
N ASP A 284 23.03 -16.17 -2.94
CA ASP A 284 21.88 -16.87 -2.34
C ASP A 284 20.90 -17.39 -3.41
N PHE A 285 20.69 -16.63 -4.49
CA PHE A 285 19.83 -17.05 -5.61
C PHE A 285 20.35 -18.33 -6.29
N ILE A 286 21.66 -18.44 -6.49
CA ILE A 286 22.30 -19.65 -7.06
C ILE A 286 22.03 -20.89 -6.21
N ARG A 287 21.97 -20.76 -4.88
CA ARG A 287 21.63 -21.88 -3.99
C ARG A 287 20.22 -22.43 -4.23
N ALA A 288 19.30 -21.57 -4.66
CA ALA A 288 17.95 -22.00 -5.04
C ALA A 288 17.90 -22.65 -6.44
N SER A 289 18.94 -22.51 -7.26
CA SER A 289 18.94 -22.92 -8.67
C SER A 289 18.65 -24.40 -8.89
N ASP A 290 19.13 -25.29 -8.04
CA ASP A 290 18.84 -26.72 -8.12
C ASP A 290 17.36 -27.02 -7.88
N THR A 291 16.73 -26.33 -6.93
CA THR A 291 15.29 -26.44 -6.68
C THR A 291 14.50 -25.93 -7.87
N ILE A 292 14.88 -24.77 -8.40
CA ILE A 292 14.28 -24.16 -9.60
C ILE A 292 14.39 -25.13 -10.79
N ALA A 293 15.60 -25.64 -11.07
CA ALA A 293 15.87 -26.53 -12.18
C ALA A 293 15.13 -27.87 -12.08
N ASN A 294 15.04 -28.46 -10.88
CA ASN A 294 14.41 -29.75 -10.67
C ASN A 294 12.89 -29.72 -10.66
N ARG A 295 12.28 -28.54 -10.42
CA ARG A 295 10.81 -28.42 -10.34
C ARG A 295 10.22 -27.84 -11.60
N GLN A 296 10.70 -26.73 -12.06
CA GLN A 296 10.37 -26.12 -13.37
C GLN A 296 11.09 -24.80 -13.56
N TRP A 297 11.66 -24.57 -14.73
CA TRP A 297 12.46 -23.41 -15.03
C TRP A 297 11.63 -22.13 -15.25
N PHE A 298 10.42 -22.27 -15.80
CA PHE A 298 9.59 -21.15 -16.14
C PHE A 298 8.10 -21.51 -16.09
N PHE A 299 7.31 -20.46 -15.88
CA PHE A 299 5.86 -20.56 -15.80
C PHE A 299 5.22 -19.51 -16.71
N TYR A 300 4.01 -19.81 -17.14
CA TYR A 300 3.07 -18.78 -17.53
C TYR A 300 2.49 -18.18 -16.27
N SER A 301 2.47 -16.85 -16.19
CA SER A 301 2.03 -16.16 -14.97
C SER A 301 1.00 -15.08 -15.25
N ALA A 302 0.24 -14.75 -14.25
CA ALA A 302 -0.59 -13.55 -14.20
C ALA A 302 -0.47 -12.88 -12.84
N THR A 303 -0.64 -11.57 -12.80
CA THR A 303 -0.78 -10.81 -11.56
C THR A 303 -2.19 -10.24 -11.44
N VAL A 304 -2.78 -10.33 -10.24
CA VAL A 304 -4.10 -9.77 -9.89
C VAL A 304 -3.93 -8.97 -8.60
N THR A 305 -3.40 -7.76 -8.73
CA THR A 305 -2.95 -6.95 -7.60
C THR A 305 -3.41 -5.51 -7.72
N ASN A 306 -3.13 -4.71 -6.70
CA ASN A 306 -3.23 -3.26 -6.80
C ASN A 306 -2.13 -2.68 -7.72
N SER A 307 -2.25 -1.41 -8.05
CA SER A 307 -1.31 -0.70 -8.95
C SER A 307 0.12 -0.60 -8.41
N ASN A 308 0.33 -0.68 -7.09
CA ASN A 308 1.66 -0.61 -6.50
C ASN A 308 2.49 -1.86 -6.78
N TYR A 309 1.85 -3.04 -6.79
CA TYR A 309 2.53 -4.33 -7.01
C TYR A 309 2.48 -4.83 -8.45
N ALA A 310 1.52 -4.36 -9.26
CA ALA A 310 1.28 -4.90 -10.60
C ALA A 310 2.50 -4.85 -11.53
N ILE A 311 3.15 -3.70 -11.63
CA ILE A 311 4.34 -3.52 -12.46
C ILE A 311 5.56 -4.22 -11.87
N PRO A 312 5.96 -3.95 -10.60
CA PRO A 312 7.19 -4.52 -10.06
C PRO A 312 7.19 -6.05 -9.97
N LEU A 313 6.06 -6.67 -9.63
CA LEU A 313 5.96 -8.13 -9.62
C LEU A 313 6.05 -8.72 -11.04
N GLY A 314 5.35 -8.15 -12.02
CA GLY A 314 5.43 -8.60 -13.41
C GLY A 314 6.83 -8.48 -13.98
N GLU A 315 7.51 -7.37 -13.73
CA GLU A 315 8.90 -7.16 -14.17
C GLU A 315 9.86 -8.12 -13.47
N PHE A 316 9.66 -8.41 -12.18
CA PHE A 316 10.46 -9.38 -11.43
C PHE A 316 10.33 -10.79 -12.01
N LEU A 317 9.10 -11.26 -12.22
CA LEU A 317 8.86 -12.58 -12.79
C LEU A 317 9.47 -12.73 -14.17
N TYR A 318 9.39 -11.71 -14.99
CA TYR A 318 9.91 -11.71 -16.36
C TYR A 318 11.46 -11.62 -16.39
N LYS A 319 12.05 -10.64 -15.68
CA LYS A 319 13.49 -10.34 -15.80
C LYS A 319 14.37 -11.18 -14.89
N GLU A 320 13.90 -11.51 -13.67
CA GLU A 320 14.70 -12.27 -12.71
C GLU A 320 14.46 -13.79 -12.85
N LEU A 321 13.21 -14.20 -13.10
CA LEU A 321 12.86 -15.63 -13.20
C LEU A 321 12.69 -16.14 -14.64
N GLY A 322 12.66 -15.26 -15.63
CA GLY A 322 12.43 -15.62 -17.02
C GLY A 322 11.02 -16.15 -17.31
N TRP A 323 10.04 -15.83 -16.49
CA TRP A 323 8.68 -16.29 -16.64
C TRP A 323 7.88 -15.44 -17.64
N HIS A 324 6.94 -16.06 -18.34
CA HIS A 324 6.07 -15.36 -19.26
C HIS A 324 4.86 -14.78 -18.54
N GLN A 325 4.82 -13.45 -18.41
CA GLN A 325 3.72 -12.72 -17.80
C GLN A 325 2.63 -12.43 -18.85
N GLU A 326 1.50 -13.18 -18.85
CA GLU A 326 0.45 -13.01 -19.88
C GLU A 326 -0.53 -11.89 -19.55
N ASP A 327 -1.07 -11.90 -18.31
CA ASP A 327 -2.10 -10.96 -17.91
C ASP A 327 -1.69 -10.21 -16.63
N THR A 328 -1.90 -8.90 -16.63
CA THR A 328 -1.76 -8.03 -15.48
C THR A 328 -3.09 -7.37 -15.18
N PHE A 329 -3.75 -7.78 -14.10
CA PHE A 329 -4.98 -7.15 -13.62
C PHE A 329 -4.66 -6.19 -12.49
N VAL A 330 -5.16 -4.95 -12.62
CA VAL A 330 -5.08 -3.93 -11.57
C VAL A 330 -6.46 -3.73 -10.98
N THR A 331 -6.55 -3.83 -9.65
CA THR A 331 -7.80 -3.99 -8.91
C THR A 331 -8.26 -2.75 -8.15
N ASP A 332 -7.48 -1.67 -8.16
CA ASP A 332 -7.85 -0.39 -7.53
C ASP A 332 -8.87 0.39 -8.38
N GLN A 333 -9.65 1.26 -7.72
CA GLN A 333 -10.56 2.19 -8.39
C GLN A 333 -9.81 3.44 -8.84
N LEU A 334 -9.30 3.43 -10.05
CA LEU A 334 -8.51 4.54 -10.59
C LEU A 334 -9.38 5.59 -11.28
N LYS A 335 -9.26 6.85 -10.82
CA LYS A 335 -9.78 8.01 -11.55
C LYS A 335 -9.07 8.17 -12.91
N PRO A 336 -9.70 8.81 -13.91
CA PRO A 336 -9.15 8.87 -15.29
C PRO A 336 -7.70 9.36 -15.40
N ILE A 337 -7.29 10.32 -14.56
CA ILE A 337 -5.91 10.83 -14.56
C ILE A 337 -4.92 9.79 -14.04
N LYS A 338 -5.26 9.06 -12.97
CA LYS A 338 -4.45 7.97 -12.40
C LYS A 338 -4.38 6.77 -13.34
N LYS A 339 -5.49 6.46 -14.01
CA LYS A 339 -5.54 5.43 -15.05
C LYS A 339 -4.54 5.71 -16.18
N ARG A 340 -4.51 6.96 -16.69
CA ARG A 340 -3.54 7.35 -17.72
C ARG A 340 -2.10 7.24 -17.23
N ALA A 341 -1.83 7.66 -15.99
CA ALA A 341 -0.51 7.56 -15.39
C ALA A 341 -0.04 6.10 -15.26
N LEU A 342 -0.92 5.22 -14.80
CA LEU A 342 -0.63 3.79 -14.72
C LEU A 342 -0.36 3.17 -16.10
N VAL A 343 -1.21 3.44 -17.08
CA VAL A 343 -1.04 2.93 -18.45
C VAL A 343 0.31 3.39 -19.02
N LYS A 344 0.64 4.67 -18.85
CA LYS A 344 1.94 5.20 -19.27
C LYS A 344 3.10 4.45 -18.59
N ALA A 345 3.06 4.29 -17.27
CA ALA A 345 4.11 3.57 -16.53
C ALA A 345 4.20 2.09 -16.96
N PHE A 346 3.07 1.48 -17.31
CA PHE A 346 3.02 0.10 -17.79
C PHE A 346 3.57 -0.02 -19.21
N ASP A 347 3.27 0.91 -20.11
CA ASP A 347 3.75 0.93 -21.49
C ASP A 347 5.28 1.15 -21.58
N GLU A 348 5.89 1.71 -20.51
CA GLU A 348 7.35 1.84 -20.39
C GLU A 348 8.04 0.52 -19.98
N THR A 349 7.27 -0.52 -19.65
CA THR A 349 7.78 -1.85 -19.34
C THR A 349 7.89 -2.71 -20.61
N ASP A 350 8.76 -3.71 -20.57
CA ASP A 350 9.06 -4.58 -21.72
C ASP A 350 8.68 -6.06 -21.48
N PHE A 351 7.90 -6.36 -20.44
CA PHE A 351 7.55 -7.76 -20.14
C PHE A 351 6.30 -8.29 -20.89
N GLY A 352 5.74 -7.48 -21.83
CA GLY A 352 4.79 -7.93 -22.85
C GLY A 352 3.43 -8.41 -22.36
N SER A 353 3.04 -8.09 -21.13
CA SER A 353 1.78 -8.52 -20.52
C SER A 353 0.60 -7.67 -20.98
N LYS A 354 -0.60 -8.25 -20.94
CA LYS A 354 -1.85 -7.54 -21.20
C LYS A 354 -2.37 -6.87 -19.94
N LEU A 355 -2.40 -5.53 -19.91
CA LEU A 355 -2.99 -4.77 -18.81
C LEU A 355 -4.52 -4.75 -18.88
N THR A 356 -5.17 -5.12 -17.77
CA THR A 356 -6.61 -5.03 -17.58
C THR A 356 -6.92 -4.35 -16.23
N LEU A 357 -7.76 -3.32 -16.24
CA LEU A 357 -8.22 -2.64 -15.04
C LEU A 357 -9.61 -3.16 -14.68
N ASP A 358 -9.70 -3.95 -13.62
CA ASP A 358 -10.97 -4.51 -13.15
C ASP A 358 -10.96 -4.72 -11.64
N THR A 359 -11.98 -4.19 -10.97
CA THR A 359 -12.15 -4.30 -9.51
C THR A 359 -12.99 -5.51 -9.10
N ASP A 360 -13.58 -6.22 -10.07
CA ASP A 360 -14.52 -7.31 -9.82
C ASP A 360 -13.83 -8.67 -9.91
N THR A 361 -13.72 -9.35 -8.78
CA THR A 361 -13.08 -10.68 -8.68
C THR A 361 -13.73 -11.70 -9.61
N GLN A 362 -15.04 -11.69 -9.76
CA GLN A 362 -15.76 -12.65 -10.61
C GLN A 362 -15.49 -12.42 -12.10
N ARG A 363 -15.39 -11.15 -12.55
CA ARG A 363 -15.02 -10.85 -13.93
C ARG A 363 -13.59 -11.26 -14.25
N ILE A 364 -12.67 -11.01 -13.31
CA ILE A 364 -11.26 -11.45 -13.42
C ILE A 364 -11.22 -12.98 -13.55
N SER A 365 -11.89 -13.70 -12.64
CA SER A 365 -11.97 -15.16 -12.66
C SER A 365 -12.54 -15.68 -14.01
N ARG A 366 -13.65 -15.12 -14.50
CA ARG A 366 -14.21 -15.48 -15.80
C ARG A 366 -13.26 -15.22 -16.96
N THR A 367 -12.49 -14.13 -16.90
CA THR A 367 -11.51 -13.81 -17.95
C THR A 367 -10.40 -14.84 -17.97
N LEU A 368 -9.81 -15.17 -16.81
CA LEU A 368 -8.76 -16.18 -16.68
C LEU A 368 -9.26 -17.57 -17.11
N ASN A 369 -10.44 -17.96 -16.68
CA ASN A 369 -11.06 -19.24 -17.10
C ASN A 369 -11.34 -19.31 -18.62
N LYS A 370 -11.64 -18.18 -19.26
CA LYS A 370 -11.86 -18.11 -20.71
C LYS A 370 -10.55 -18.18 -21.50
N THR A 371 -9.52 -17.52 -21.01
CA THR A 371 -8.19 -17.49 -21.68
C THR A 371 -7.37 -18.75 -21.41
N ARG A 372 -7.69 -19.47 -20.33
CA ARG A 372 -7.01 -20.68 -19.85
C ARG A 372 -8.01 -21.79 -19.55
N PRO A 373 -8.74 -22.29 -20.55
CA PRO A 373 -9.69 -23.37 -20.32
C PRO A 373 -8.95 -24.61 -19.82
N ARG A 374 -9.43 -25.20 -18.73
CA ARG A 374 -8.87 -26.45 -18.23
C ARG A 374 -9.10 -27.57 -19.25
N ASN A 375 -8.03 -28.12 -19.80
CA ASN A 375 -8.08 -29.23 -20.74
C ASN A 375 -8.36 -30.55 -20.01
N GLN A 376 -9.61 -30.74 -19.61
CA GLN A 376 -10.05 -31.99 -19.04
C GLN A 376 -10.04 -33.10 -20.11
N GLY A 377 -9.22 -34.13 -19.92
CA GLY A 377 -9.20 -35.31 -20.77
C GLY A 377 -8.28 -35.25 -21.99
N GLN A 378 -7.47 -34.25 -22.17
CA GLN A 378 -6.47 -34.24 -23.23
C GLN A 378 -5.21 -35.02 -22.83
N ARG A 379 -4.70 -35.82 -23.73
CA ARG A 379 -3.52 -36.66 -23.55
C ARG A 379 -2.21 -35.85 -23.54
N TYR A 380 -2.23 -34.65 -24.10
CA TYR A 380 -1.06 -33.78 -24.23
C TYR A 380 -1.28 -32.49 -23.45
N TRP A 381 -0.19 -32.01 -22.85
CA TRP A 381 -0.17 -30.76 -22.10
C TRP A 381 -0.58 -29.57 -22.97
N ASP A 382 -1.34 -28.68 -22.40
CA ASP A 382 -1.53 -27.35 -22.95
C ASP A 382 -0.19 -26.60 -22.83
N ASN A 383 0.20 -25.90 -23.89
CA ASN A 383 1.42 -25.10 -23.92
C ASN A 383 1.40 -23.90 -22.97
N LYS A 384 0.26 -23.63 -22.30
CA LYS A 384 0.09 -22.56 -21.30
C LYS A 384 0.20 -23.04 -19.84
N THR A 385 0.54 -24.27 -19.61
CA THR A 385 0.85 -24.80 -18.29
C THR A 385 2.35 -25.08 -18.18
N PRO A 386 2.96 -24.94 -17.01
CA PRO A 386 2.35 -24.62 -15.71
C PRO A 386 2.01 -23.14 -15.57
N PHE A 387 1.00 -22.85 -14.74
CA PHE A 387 0.50 -21.49 -14.54
C PHE A 387 0.64 -21.05 -13.08
N PHE A 388 1.12 -19.85 -12.86
CA PHE A 388 1.30 -19.26 -11.52
C PHE A 388 0.58 -17.92 -11.42
N LEU A 389 -0.17 -17.73 -10.35
CA LEU A 389 -0.95 -16.53 -10.10
C LEU A 389 -0.47 -15.80 -8.83
N LEU A 390 0.04 -14.58 -8.99
CA LEU A 390 0.24 -13.69 -7.87
C LEU A 390 -1.00 -12.82 -7.70
N GLY A 391 -1.67 -12.94 -6.56
CA GLY A 391 -2.95 -12.26 -6.36
C GLY A 391 -3.27 -12.00 -4.90
N SER A 392 -4.53 -12.14 -4.56
CA SER A 392 -5.05 -12.11 -3.20
C SER A 392 -5.52 -13.48 -2.74
N SER A 393 -5.98 -13.58 -1.49
CA SER A 393 -6.60 -14.82 -1.01
C SER A 393 -7.87 -15.21 -1.79
N LEU A 394 -8.51 -14.25 -2.48
CA LEU A 394 -9.68 -14.49 -3.32
C LEU A 394 -9.35 -15.25 -4.61
N ASP A 395 -8.10 -15.27 -5.02
CA ASP A 395 -7.67 -15.82 -6.32
C ASP A 395 -7.28 -17.30 -6.26
N ARG A 396 -7.18 -17.88 -5.06
CA ARG A 396 -6.76 -19.28 -4.89
C ARG A 396 -7.68 -20.27 -5.61
N ALA A 397 -8.99 -20.07 -5.51
CA ALA A 397 -9.95 -20.92 -6.20
C ALA A 397 -9.80 -20.78 -7.73
N THR A 398 -9.69 -19.55 -8.23
CA THR A 398 -9.50 -19.28 -9.66
C THR A 398 -8.22 -19.92 -10.21
N ALA A 399 -7.11 -19.83 -9.49
CA ALA A 399 -5.87 -20.49 -9.89
C ALA A 399 -6.05 -22.01 -9.99
N ALA A 400 -6.69 -22.62 -8.99
CA ALA A 400 -6.97 -24.06 -9.00
C ALA A 400 -7.91 -24.47 -10.15
N GLU A 401 -8.92 -23.65 -10.48
CA GLU A 401 -9.84 -23.88 -11.60
C GLU A 401 -9.11 -23.93 -12.94
N VAL A 402 -8.10 -23.09 -13.15
CA VAL A 402 -7.27 -23.09 -14.37
C VAL A 402 -6.09 -24.06 -14.32
N GLY A 403 -5.97 -24.87 -13.28
CA GLY A 403 -4.89 -25.84 -13.11
C GLY A 403 -3.56 -25.25 -12.69
N GLY A 404 -3.58 -24.06 -12.08
CA GLY A 404 -2.41 -23.33 -11.62
C GLY A 404 -2.27 -23.29 -10.10
N VAL A 405 -1.21 -22.60 -9.65
CA VAL A 405 -0.89 -22.34 -8.24
C VAL A 405 -0.98 -20.86 -7.96
N ALA A 406 -1.45 -20.48 -6.77
CA ALA A 406 -1.57 -19.08 -6.37
C ALA A 406 -0.69 -18.77 -5.16
N LEU A 407 0.05 -17.67 -5.23
CA LEU A 407 0.68 -17.01 -4.09
C LEU A 407 -0.04 -15.71 -3.78
N PRO A 408 -0.78 -15.62 -2.66
CA PRO A 408 -1.39 -14.38 -2.22
C PRO A 408 -0.34 -13.36 -1.75
N VAL A 409 -0.35 -12.17 -2.35
CA VAL A 409 0.60 -11.07 -2.08
C VAL A 409 -0.09 -9.71 -1.92
N SER A 410 -1.36 -9.59 -2.35
CA SER A 410 -2.14 -8.36 -2.37
C SER A 410 -3.38 -8.48 -1.47
N PHE A 411 -3.95 -7.34 -1.08
CA PHE A 411 -5.19 -7.29 -0.29
C PHE A 411 -6.41 -7.87 -1.07
N PRO A 412 -7.30 -8.62 -0.42
CA PRO A 412 -7.21 -9.14 0.94
C PRO A 412 -6.29 -10.36 1.05
N LEU A 413 -5.42 -10.34 2.05
CA LEU A 413 -4.45 -11.39 2.34
C LEU A 413 -4.81 -12.09 3.65
N SER A 414 -5.81 -12.98 3.61
CA SER A 414 -6.33 -13.68 4.80
C SER A 414 -5.76 -15.09 4.98
N SER A 415 -4.98 -15.58 4.02
CA SER A 415 -4.45 -16.95 4.02
C SER A 415 -2.95 -17.05 4.34
N ARG A 416 -2.32 -15.93 4.70
CA ARG A 416 -0.91 -15.85 5.09
C ARG A 416 -0.76 -14.93 6.29
N LEU A 417 0.17 -15.26 7.18
CA LEU A 417 0.60 -14.36 8.25
C LEU A 417 1.82 -13.57 7.77
N ILE A 418 1.70 -12.25 7.78
CA ILE A 418 2.77 -11.31 7.42
C ILE A 418 3.12 -10.47 8.65
N THR A 419 4.33 -10.62 9.16
CA THR A 419 4.85 -9.83 10.29
C THR A 419 5.97 -8.88 9.85
N THR A 420 6.99 -9.44 9.22
CA THR A 420 8.20 -8.72 8.79
C THR A 420 8.54 -8.92 7.32
N ARG A 421 7.80 -9.79 6.62
CA ARG A 421 8.02 -10.08 5.22
C ARG A 421 7.82 -8.83 4.36
N GLY A 422 8.75 -8.57 3.45
CA GLY A 422 8.67 -7.58 2.39
C GLY A 422 9.25 -8.15 1.11
N TYR A 423 8.92 -7.56 -0.02
CA TYR A 423 9.47 -7.94 -1.32
C TYR A 423 10.32 -6.84 -1.95
N ALA A 424 10.35 -5.65 -1.36
CA ALA A 424 11.22 -4.57 -1.81
C ALA A 424 12.70 -4.89 -1.64
N GLY A 425 13.53 -4.34 -2.52
CA GLY A 425 14.97 -4.43 -2.42
C GLY A 425 15.55 -5.79 -2.84
N PHE A 426 16.82 -5.95 -2.55
CA PHE A 426 17.54 -7.19 -2.83
C PHE A 426 17.03 -8.33 -1.95
N ARG A 427 16.96 -8.12 -0.64
CA ARG A 427 16.47 -9.13 0.33
C ARG A 427 15.01 -9.49 0.09
N GLY A 428 14.20 -8.51 -0.30
CA GLY A 428 12.80 -8.74 -0.62
C GLY A 428 12.62 -9.58 -1.89
N GLY A 429 13.48 -9.41 -2.88
CA GLY A 429 13.50 -10.27 -4.07
C GLY A 429 13.78 -11.73 -3.74
N LEU A 430 14.77 -12.01 -2.87
CA LEU A 430 15.03 -13.37 -2.38
C LEU A 430 13.86 -13.94 -1.59
N ALA A 431 13.25 -13.13 -0.72
CA ALA A 431 12.07 -13.53 0.03
C ALA A 431 10.89 -13.88 -0.88
N LEU A 432 10.73 -13.20 -2.01
CA LEU A 432 9.73 -13.53 -3.02
C LEU A 432 10.04 -14.85 -3.72
N VAL A 433 11.31 -15.11 -4.06
CA VAL A 433 11.76 -16.41 -4.61
C VAL A 433 11.44 -17.54 -3.64
N GLU A 434 11.80 -17.40 -2.37
CA GLU A 434 11.49 -18.39 -1.33
C GLU A 434 9.98 -18.66 -1.23
N ASP A 435 9.16 -17.64 -1.21
CA ASP A 435 7.70 -17.78 -1.10
C ASP A 435 7.10 -18.45 -2.35
N ILE A 436 7.57 -18.10 -3.55
CA ILE A 436 7.15 -18.72 -4.81
C ILE A 436 7.47 -20.23 -4.80
N TYR A 437 8.72 -20.58 -4.55
CA TYR A 437 9.13 -21.98 -4.63
C TYR A 437 8.65 -22.82 -3.43
N SER A 438 8.51 -22.24 -2.24
CA SER A 438 7.83 -22.90 -1.12
C SER A 438 6.37 -23.23 -1.44
N THR A 439 5.68 -22.32 -2.13
CA THR A 439 4.29 -22.54 -2.58
C THR A 439 4.20 -23.63 -3.65
N LEU A 440 5.24 -23.83 -4.47
CA LEU A 440 5.31 -24.88 -5.48
C LEU A 440 5.73 -26.25 -4.90
N LEU A 441 6.40 -26.26 -3.76
CA LEU A 441 6.87 -27.49 -3.10
C LEU A 441 5.80 -28.10 -2.19
N GLY A 442 4.87 -27.31 -1.64
CA GLY A 442 3.75 -27.73 -0.78
C GLY A 442 2.49 -27.99 -1.53
#